data_271ea979bddd6c9938fcfb020e1b35d5
#
_entry.id   271ea979bddd6c9938fcfb020e1b35d5
#
_cell.length_a   1.000
_cell.length_b   1.000
_cell.length_c   1.000
_cell.angle_alpha   90.00
_cell.angle_beta   90.00
_cell.angle_gamma   90.00
#
_symmetry.space_group_name_H-M   'P 1'
#
loop_
_entity.id
_entity.type
_entity.pdbx_description
1 polymer ?
#
loop_
_entity_poly.entity_id
_entity_poly.type
_entity_poly.pdbx_seq_one_letter_code
_entity_poly.pdbx_strand_id
1 'polypeptide(L)'
;VAFLITTNRVEVLEKALAERPGRVDLAVEVPRPALPERERLFRHYAHGLGLSDDALTHAAAVTEGVTGSFAKELIRRSVLLAASRGEEVADAHLAAALAELMSARQHLTRRMLGAGSEHDETEPDETEPDTEHSASFGWFS
;
A
#
# COMPACT_ATOMS: atom_id res chain seq x y z
N VAL A 1 -13.01 -1.35 35.13
CA VAL A 1 -12.65 -1.89 33.81
C VAL A 1 -12.17 -0.76 32.94
N ALA A 2 -10.99 -0.90 32.32
CA ALA A 2 -10.46 0.04 31.36
C ALA A 2 -10.61 -0.51 29.94
N PHE A 3 -10.94 0.36 28.98
CA PHE A 3 -11.04 0.03 27.58
C PHE A 3 -9.98 0.79 26.79
N LEU A 4 -9.23 0.10 25.93
CA LEU A 4 -8.32 0.70 24.96
C LEU A 4 -8.90 0.47 23.57
N ILE A 5 -9.17 1.55 22.85
CA ILE A 5 -9.74 1.52 21.51
C ILE A 5 -8.76 2.19 20.55
N THR A 6 -8.52 1.63 19.38
CA THR A 6 -7.70 2.22 18.34
C THR A 6 -8.51 2.45 17.07
N THR A 7 -8.23 3.53 16.37
CA THR A 7 -8.83 3.87 15.07
C THR A 7 -7.81 4.57 14.18
N ASN A 8 -7.93 4.39 12.88
CA ASN A 8 -7.21 5.16 11.87
C ASN A 8 -8.08 6.30 11.27
N ARG A 9 -9.29 6.52 11.81
CA ARG A 9 -10.25 7.51 11.33
C ARG A 9 -10.48 8.56 12.41
N VAL A 10 -9.65 9.60 12.38
CA VAL A 10 -9.66 10.70 13.38
C VAL A 10 -11.00 11.43 13.37
N GLU A 11 -11.56 11.69 12.19
CA GLU A 11 -12.83 12.38 12.00
C GLU A 11 -14.03 11.67 12.68
N VAL A 12 -13.99 10.35 12.74
CA VAL A 12 -15.02 9.56 13.45
C VAL A 12 -14.83 9.67 14.96
N LEU A 13 -13.58 9.70 15.40
CA LEU A 13 -13.25 9.84 16.81
C LEU A 13 -13.63 11.24 17.33
N GLU A 14 -13.28 12.30 16.61
CA GLU A 14 -13.62 13.68 16.97
C GLU A 14 -15.13 13.88 17.09
N LYS A 15 -15.92 13.35 16.15
CA LYS A 15 -17.37 13.41 16.22
C LYS A 15 -17.92 12.65 17.43
N ALA A 16 -17.41 11.45 17.69
CA ALA A 16 -17.83 10.64 18.83
C ALA A 16 -17.49 11.30 20.19
N LEU A 17 -16.36 12.00 20.26
CA LEU A 17 -15.94 12.75 21.45
C LEU A 17 -16.80 14.00 21.67
N ALA A 18 -17.11 14.75 20.59
CA ALA A 18 -17.93 15.94 20.64
C ALA A 18 -19.39 15.63 21.02
N GLU A 19 -19.96 14.54 20.51
CA GLU A 19 -21.36 14.16 20.74
C GLU A 19 -21.58 13.50 22.11
N ARG A 20 -20.55 12.98 22.76
CA ARG A 20 -20.66 12.22 24.02
C ARG A 20 -19.51 12.50 24.99
N PRO A 21 -19.45 13.71 25.59
CA PRO A 21 -18.43 14.03 26.57
C PRO A 21 -18.51 13.08 27.79
N GLY A 22 -17.35 12.71 28.32
CA GLY A 22 -17.23 11.86 29.53
C GLY A 22 -17.16 10.34 29.24
N ARG A 23 -17.12 9.90 27.99
CA ARG A 23 -16.95 8.47 27.64
C ARG A 23 -15.53 8.08 27.24
N VAL A 24 -14.70 9.06 26.89
CA VAL A 24 -13.29 8.87 26.59
C VAL A 24 -12.48 9.79 27.48
N ASP A 25 -11.70 9.22 28.35
CA ASP A 25 -10.91 9.97 29.34
C ASP A 25 -9.63 10.52 28.73
N LEU A 26 -9.08 9.84 27.71
CA LEU A 26 -7.83 10.20 27.05
C LEU A 26 -7.85 9.75 25.58
N ALA A 27 -7.56 10.68 24.68
CA ALA A 27 -7.25 10.38 23.29
C ALA A 27 -5.79 10.73 23.01
N VAL A 28 -5.04 9.79 22.44
CA VAL A 28 -3.61 9.96 22.11
C VAL A 28 -3.43 9.70 20.63
N GLU A 29 -2.84 10.68 19.92
CA GLU A 29 -2.40 10.48 18.56
C GLU A 29 -1.07 9.72 18.54
N VAL A 30 -0.97 8.71 17.66
CA VAL A 30 0.27 8.00 17.35
C VAL A 30 0.75 8.48 15.99
N PRO A 31 1.66 9.46 15.92
CA PRO A 31 2.14 9.99 14.66
C PRO A 31 3.01 8.98 13.90
N ARG A 32 3.25 9.26 12.62
CA ARG A 32 4.23 8.49 11.87
C ARG A 32 5.63 8.71 12.45
N PRO A 33 6.47 7.66 12.49
CA PRO A 33 7.79 7.76 13.10
C PRO A 33 8.69 8.75 12.33
N ALA A 34 9.37 9.63 13.06
CA ALA A 34 10.46 10.45 12.55
C ALA A 34 11.70 9.57 12.28
N LEU A 35 12.77 10.13 11.70
CA LEU A 35 13.96 9.35 11.34
C LEU A 35 14.55 8.56 12.51
N PRO A 36 14.76 9.14 13.71
CA PRO A 36 15.31 8.38 14.83
C PRO A 36 14.43 7.21 15.29
N GLU A 37 13.12 7.40 15.23
CA GLU A 37 12.15 6.34 15.57
C GLU A 37 12.15 5.25 14.50
N ARG A 38 12.27 5.59 13.21
CA ARG A 38 12.38 4.61 12.13
C ARG A 38 13.64 3.78 12.27
N GLU A 39 14.79 4.38 12.58
CA GLU A 39 16.03 3.65 12.83
C GLU A 39 15.87 2.66 13.99
N ARG A 40 15.25 3.09 15.10
CA ARG A 40 14.98 2.19 16.24
C ARG A 40 14.03 1.05 15.85
N LEU A 41 13.01 1.32 15.04
CA LEU A 41 12.09 0.28 14.56
C LEU A 41 12.81 -0.74 13.66
N PHE A 42 13.64 -0.29 12.72
CA PHE A 42 14.41 -1.20 11.87
C PHE A 42 15.36 -2.06 12.69
N ARG A 43 16.14 -1.48 13.61
CA ARG A 43 17.02 -2.24 14.51
C ARG A 43 16.24 -3.23 15.39
N HIS A 44 15.07 -2.82 15.87
CA HIS A 44 14.21 -3.70 16.66
C HIS A 44 13.74 -4.93 15.88
N TYR A 45 13.23 -4.73 14.66
CA TYR A 45 12.74 -5.85 13.84
C TYR A 45 13.86 -6.67 13.21
N ALA A 46 15.05 -6.10 13.01
CA ALA A 46 16.23 -6.78 12.50
C ALA A 46 17.05 -7.50 13.58
N HIS A 47 16.62 -7.43 14.84
CA HIS A 47 17.39 -8.03 15.94
C HIS A 47 17.62 -9.53 15.71
N GLY A 48 18.89 -9.94 15.80
CA GLY A 48 19.30 -11.33 15.57
C GLY A 48 19.44 -11.73 14.10
N LEU A 49 19.28 -10.80 13.16
CA LEU A 49 19.51 -11.02 11.74
C LEU A 49 20.90 -10.47 11.33
N GLY A 50 21.47 -11.03 10.27
CA GLY A 50 22.78 -10.64 9.73
C GLY A 50 22.76 -9.34 8.91
N LEU A 51 21.98 -8.33 9.34
CA LEU A 51 21.88 -7.04 8.66
C LEU A 51 22.79 -6.01 9.33
N SER A 52 23.52 -5.22 8.53
CA SER A 52 24.41 -4.18 9.03
C SER A 52 23.65 -2.94 9.52
N ASP A 53 24.23 -2.23 10.50
CA ASP A 53 23.67 -0.95 10.96
C ASP A 53 23.60 0.10 9.85
N ASP A 54 24.54 0.10 8.91
CA ASP A 54 24.56 1.01 7.76
C ASP A 54 23.36 0.76 6.82
N ALA A 55 23.06 -0.50 6.52
CA ALA A 55 21.91 -0.87 5.69
C ALA A 55 20.59 -0.51 6.38
N LEU A 56 20.46 -0.70 7.69
CA LEU A 56 19.29 -0.32 8.47
C LEU A 56 19.09 1.20 8.52
N THR A 57 20.17 1.95 8.72
CA THR A 57 20.17 3.42 8.72
C THR A 57 19.79 3.96 7.34
N HIS A 58 20.35 3.39 6.28
CA HIS A 58 19.98 3.74 4.91
C HIS A 58 18.48 3.47 4.65
N ALA A 59 17.98 2.29 5.02
CA ALA A 59 16.56 1.96 4.89
C ALA A 59 15.66 2.95 5.64
N ALA A 60 16.04 3.37 6.84
CA ALA A 60 15.32 4.38 7.60
C ALA A 60 15.32 5.76 6.92
N ALA A 61 16.45 6.16 6.32
CA ALA A 61 16.57 7.45 5.63
C ALA A 61 15.65 7.55 4.39
N VAL A 62 15.61 6.50 3.56
CA VAL A 62 14.84 6.50 2.29
C VAL A 62 13.37 6.18 2.46
N THR A 63 12.92 5.79 3.66
CA THR A 63 11.53 5.43 3.95
C THR A 63 10.78 6.51 4.74
N GLU A 64 10.89 7.75 4.32
CA GLU A 64 10.15 8.84 4.94
C GLU A 64 8.64 8.64 4.84
N GLY A 65 7.92 9.01 5.91
CA GLY A 65 6.45 8.95 5.97
C GLY A 65 5.86 7.54 6.02
N VAL A 66 6.67 6.50 6.26
CA VAL A 66 6.16 5.13 6.46
C VAL A 66 5.68 4.90 7.89
N THR A 67 4.91 3.85 8.08
CA THR A 67 4.44 3.40 9.40
C THR A 67 5.37 2.36 10.01
N GLY A 68 5.21 2.07 11.30
CA GLY A 68 5.92 0.95 11.94
C GLY A 68 5.62 -0.40 11.31
N SER A 69 4.41 -0.59 10.78
CA SER A 69 4.03 -1.81 10.04
C SER A 69 4.84 -1.98 8.76
N PHE A 70 5.18 -0.90 8.07
CA PHE A 70 6.05 -0.95 6.90
C PHE A 70 7.45 -1.45 7.26
N ALA A 71 8.03 -0.94 8.35
CA ALA A 71 9.35 -1.38 8.80
C ALA A 71 9.37 -2.89 9.11
N LYS A 72 8.35 -3.39 9.81
CA LYS A 72 8.17 -4.81 10.07
C LYS A 72 8.05 -5.63 8.78
N GLU A 73 7.23 -5.18 7.82
CA GLU A 73 7.01 -5.87 6.55
C GLU A 73 8.28 -5.90 5.70
N LEU A 74 9.06 -4.82 5.68
CA LEU A 74 10.33 -4.78 4.95
C LEU A 74 11.31 -5.83 5.48
N ILE A 75 11.51 -5.91 6.79
CA ILE A 75 12.39 -6.92 7.39
C ILE A 75 11.85 -8.34 7.13
N ARG A 76 10.54 -8.56 7.27
CA ARG A 76 9.92 -9.85 6.96
C ARG A 76 10.17 -10.28 5.51
N ARG A 77 10.04 -9.37 4.53
CA ARG A 77 10.31 -9.66 3.12
C ARG A 77 11.78 -9.97 2.85
N SER A 78 12.68 -9.25 3.51
CA SER A 78 14.13 -9.54 3.39
C SER A 78 14.44 -10.97 3.83
N VAL A 79 13.87 -11.41 4.94
CA VAL A 79 14.01 -12.79 5.43
C VAL A 79 13.39 -13.81 4.45
N LEU A 80 12.21 -13.52 3.91
CA LEU A 80 11.57 -14.42 2.94
C LEU A 80 12.36 -14.52 1.63
N LEU A 81 12.95 -13.42 1.15
CA LEU A 81 13.82 -13.46 -0.03
C LEU A 81 15.05 -14.33 0.19
N ALA A 82 15.72 -14.19 1.33
CA ALA A 82 16.85 -15.03 1.71
C ALA A 82 16.44 -16.51 1.79
N ALA A 83 15.35 -16.80 2.51
CA ALA A 83 14.84 -18.16 2.67
C ALA A 83 14.46 -18.82 1.32
N SER A 84 13.87 -18.07 0.39
CA SER A 84 13.52 -18.57 -0.94
C SER A 84 14.73 -19.00 -1.77
N ARG A 85 15.91 -18.50 -1.43
CA ARG A 85 17.21 -18.83 -2.08
C ARG A 85 18.02 -19.83 -1.27
N GLY A 86 17.56 -20.21 -0.08
CA GLY A 86 18.32 -21.05 0.84
C GLY A 86 19.56 -20.35 1.42
N GLU A 87 19.51 -19.01 1.52
CA GLU A 87 20.59 -18.16 1.99
C GLU A 87 20.29 -17.59 3.38
N GLU A 88 21.33 -17.19 4.10
CA GLU A 88 21.17 -16.37 5.29
C GLU A 88 20.80 -14.93 4.88
N VAL A 89 20.01 -14.25 5.72
CA VAL A 89 19.62 -12.88 5.44
C VAL A 89 20.83 -11.95 5.47
N ALA A 90 20.94 -11.09 4.46
CA ALA A 90 22.03 -10.13 4.28
C ALA A 90 21.50 -8.80 3.72
N ASP A 91 22.33 -7.77 3.73
CA ASP A 91 21.98 -6.41 3.28
C ASP A 91 21.43 -6.37 1.85
N ALA A 92 21.90 -7.25 0.96
CA ALA A 92 21.39 -7.37 -0.40
C ALA A 92 19.90 -7.74 -0.44
N HIS A 93 19.43 -8.59 0.48
CA HIS A 93 18.03 -8.96 0.58
C HIS A 93 17.17 -7.81 1.11
N LEU A 94 17.72 -7.02 2.05
CA LEU A 94 17.07 -5.79 2.53
C LEU A 94 16.91 -4.77 1.41
N ALA A 95 17.98 -4.54 0.64
CA ALA A 95 17.96 -3.61 -0.49
C ALA A 95 16.96 -4.04 -1.58
N ALA A 96 16.90 -5.32 -1.92
CA ALA A 96 15.95 -5.85 -2.89
C ALA A 96 14.49 -5.70 -2.42
N ALA A 97 14.20 -6.07 -1.17
CA ALA A 97 12.87 -5.92 -0.58
C ALA A 97 12.44 -4.45 -0.49
N LEU A 98 13.37 -3.55 -0.18
CA LEU A 98 13.14 -2.11 -0.12
C LEU A 98 12.76 -1.56 -1.50
N ALA A 99 13.52 -1.90 -2.54
CA ALA A 99 13.25 -1.48 -3.91
C ALA A 99 11.85 -1.95 -4.38
N GLU A 100 11.48 -3.19 -4.10
CA GLU A 100 10.17 -3.76 -4.43
C GLU A 100 9.02 -3.01 -3.73
N LEU A 101 9.12 -2.82 -2.40
CA LEU A 101 8.07 -2.15 -1.63
C LEU A 101 7.92 -0.68 -2.01
N MET A 102 9.02 0.03 -2.28
CA MET A 102 8.97 1.42 -2.70
C MET A 102 8.38 1.59 -4.09
N SER A 103 8.70 0.68 -5.03
CA SER A 103 8.09 0.65 -6.36
C SER A 103 6.58 0.42 -6.29
N ALA A 104 6.13 -0.58 -5.52
CA ALA A 104 4.71 -0.86 -5.32
C ALA A 104 3.97 0.35 -4.73
N ARG A 105 4.57 1.04 -3.76
CA ARG A 105 4.01 2.27 -3.17
C ARG A 105 3.87 3.39 -4.20
N GLN A 106 4.89 3.62 -5.05
CA GLN A 106 4.84 4.64 -6.10
C GLN A 106 3.76 4.33 -7.13
N HIS A 107 3.62 3.07 -7.55
CA HIS A 107 2.56 2.65 -8.46
C HIS A 107 1.16 2.92 -7.90
N LEU A 108 0.93 2.57 -6.64
CA LEU A 108 -0.35 2.81 -5.98
C LEU A 108 -0.64 4.32 -5.90
N THR A 109 0.34 5.14 -5.53
CA THR A 109 0.19 6.59 -5.45
C THR A 109 -0.16 7.19 -6.81
N ARG A 110 0.51 6.77 -7.89
CA ARG A 110 0.21 7.24 -9.25
C ARG A 110 -1.23 6.90 -9.67
N ARG A 111 -1.67 5.67 -9.42
CA ARG A 111 -3.07 5.26 -9.71
C ARG A 111 -4.09 6.08 -8.92
N MET A 112 -3.84 6.35 -7.65
CA MET A 112 -4.73 7.16 -6.80
C MET A 112 -4.78 8.63 -7.23
N LEU A 113 -3.70 9.18 -7.80
CA LEU A 113 -3.63 10.56 -8.29
C LEU A 113 -4.12 10.72 -9.75
N GLY A 114 -4.68 9.66 -10.37
CA GLY A 114 -5.25 9.73 -11.71
C GLY A 114 -4.22 9.81 -12.85
N ALA A 115 -2.94 9.62 -12.58
CA ALA A 115 -1.89 9.59 -13.61
C ALA A 115 -1.81 8.24 -14.36
N GLY A 116 -2.92 7.53 -14.47
CA GLY A 116 -2.96 6.17 -15.05
C GLY A 116 -4.26 5.81 -15.76
N SER A 117 -5.09 6.78 -16.13
CA SER A 117 -6.27 6.54 -16.98
C SER A 117 -6.08 7.17 -18.36
N GLU A 118 -5.16 6.62 -19.14
CA GLU A 118 -5.38 6.57 -20.59
C GLU A 118 -6.27 5.36 -20.84
N HIS A 119 -7.56 5.58 -20.81
CA HIS A 119 -8.53 4.70 -21.43
C HIS A 119 -8.25 4.76 -22.93
N ASP A 120 -7.69 3.70 -23.44
CA ASP A 120 -7.79 3.32 -24.85
C ASP A 120 -9.25 2.90 -25.07
N GLU A 121 -10.14 3.88 -25.22
CA GLU A 121 -11.46 3.70 -25.79
C GLU A 121 -11.30 3.70 -27.32
N THR A 122 -10.82 2.60 -27.84
CA THR A 122 -11.09 2.23 -29.22
C THR A 122 -12.51 1.66 -29.26
N GLU A 123 -13.49 2.52 -29.44
CA GLU A 123 -14.82 2.10 -29.90
C GLU A 123 -14.64 1.44 -31.27
N PRO A 124 -15.15 0.21 -31.48
CA PRO A 124 -15.29 -0.31 -32.82
C PRO A 124 -16.44 0.44 -33.51
N ASP A 125 -16.09 1.15 -34.57
CA ASP A 125 -16.96 1.74 -35.55
C ASP A 125 -17.90 0.65 -36.13
N GLU A 126 -19.10 0.54 -35.60
CA GLU A 126 -20.18 -0.23 -36.19
C GLU A 126 -20.79 0.59 -37.35
N THR A 127 -20.15 0.54 -38.50
CA THR A 127 -20.79 0.86 -39.77
C THR A 127 -21.79 -0.25 -40.12
N GLU A 128 -23.08 0.01 -39.89
CA GLU A 128 -24.17 -0.74 -40.50
C GLU A 128 -24.09 -0.58 -42.01
N PRO A 129 -24.21 -1.65 -42.80
CA PRO A 129 -24.55 -1.52 -44.21
C PRO A 129 -26.08 -1.59 -44.38
N ASP A 130 -26.65 -0.46 -44.78
CA ASP A 130 -27.92 -0.41 -45.46
C ASP A 130 -27.95 -1.44 -46.59
N THR A 131 -28.90 -2.35 -46.54
CA THR A 131 -29.38 -3.06 -47.71
C THR A 131 -30.91 -3.15 -47.66
N GLU A 132 -31.51 -2.14 -48.27
CA GLU A 132 -32.81 -2.32 -48.90
C GLU A 132 -32.72 -3.49 -49.87
N HIS A 133 -33.58 -4.48 -49.71
CA HIS A 133 -34.12 -5.23 -50.85
C HIS A 133 -35.57 -5.64 -50.60
N SER A 134 -36.43 -4.85 -51.21
CA SER A 134 -37.74 -5.18 -51.66
C SER A 134 -37.74 -6.49 -52.45
N ALA A 135 -38.57 -7.44 -52.10
CA ALA A 135 -39.24 -8.30 -53.07
C ALA A 135 -40.41 -9.03 -52.43
N SER A 136 -41.58 -8.66 -52.93
CA SER A 136 -42.87 -9.29 -52.89
C SER A 136 -42.81 -10.74 -53.39
N PHE A 137 -43.82 -11.49 -53.00
CA PHE A 137 -44.52 -12.67 -53.61
C PHE A 137 -44.79 -13.69 -52.50
N GLY A 138 -45.92 -14.10 -52.09
CA GLY A 138 -47.12 -14.40 -52.87
C GLY A 138 -47.51 -15.85 -52.66
N TRP A 139 -48.69 -16.08 -52.01
CA TRP A 139 -49.66 -17.15 -52.21
C TRP A 139 -49.46 -18.61 -51.82
N PHE A 140 -50.57 -19.12 -51.23
CA PHE A 140 -51.17 -20.49 -51.16
C PHE A 140 -50.54 -21.48 -50.15
N SER A 141 -51.22 -22.17 -49.27
CA SER A 141 -52.61 -22.69 -49.12
C SER A 141 -52.84 -22.98 -47.65
#